data_83d0e91ebe00cb0e376a7d8377fdd0e5
#
_entry.id   83d0e91ebe00cb0e376a7d8377fdd0e5
#
_cell.length_a   1.000
_cell.length_b   1.000
_cell.length_c   1.000
_cell.angle_alpha   90.00
_cell.angle_beta   90.00
_cell.angle_gamma   90.00
#
_symmetry.space_group_name_H-M   'P 1'
#
loop_
_entity.id
_entity.type
_entity.pdbx_description
1 polymer ?
#
loop_
_entity_poly.entity_id
_entity_poly.type
_entity_poly.pdbx_seq_one_letter_code
_entity_poly.pdbx_strand_id
1 'polypeptide(L)'
;MKLIVQDIRSTIARVIGVCVDDSRVYDYINQACRRLLHKGLWAGAYGRFTIHTVGGCITWPRQIETIEAVADCCGVGTVRNQWFEFQETGYGLLNGNQVCIGKQLIDRGTVVSYRDMSGGTNSYLRVYPGDASDVGKTITLQGVDQNGQWIRTQSGGVWIDGEKLTLALPYVQSTKKFIELTGVIREATNTVSRLYEYDATTTLETDLAVYDPDETLPQYRRSYLADRCNNEADKPVTVMAKMRHINATSVNDYLIPPCPDAIKLMVMAIRKEENDLIQEAVAYEAKAIQAVQEQTMQYMGDAVHTIRMVGVGLNGGGFYQWF
;
A
#
# COMPACT_ATOMS: atom_id res chain seq x y z
N MET A 1 -14.59 17.88 -2.07
CA MET A 1 -15.04 18.25 -0.71
C MET A 1 -14.18 17.52 0.29
N LYS A 2 -13.78 18.16 1.38
CA LYS A 2 -13.00 17.52 2.46
C LYS A 2 -13.94 17.36 3.63
N LEU A 3 -14.03 16.18 4.22
CA LEU A 3 -14.79 15.89 5.43
C LEU A 3 -13.79 15.53 6.52
N ILE A 4 -13.88 16.18 7.68
CA ILE A 4 -13.05 15.85 8.85
C ILE A 4 -13.92 15.26 9.96
N VAL A 5 -13.28 14.57 10.92
CA VAL A 5 -13.98 13.95 12.05
C VAL A 5 -14.84 14.96 12.81
N GLN A 6 -14.35 16.20 13.01
CA GLN A 6 -15.05 17.25 13.71
C GLN A 6 -16.45 17.53 13.14
N ASP A 7 -16.62 17.42 11.81
CA ASP A 7 -17.88 17.73 11.12
C ASP A 7 -19.01 16.74 11.47
N ILE A 8 -18.67 15.49 11.75
CA ILE A 8 -19.66 14.44 12.00
C ILE A 8 -19.68 13.90 13.43
N ARG A 9 -18.67 14.21 14.23
CA ARG A 9 -18.44 13.66 15.57
C ARG A 9 -19.67 13.78 16.48
N SER A 10 -20.27 14.97 16.53
CA SER A 10 -21.46 15.22 17.36
C SER A 10 -22.70 14.41 16.89
N THR A 11 -22.84 14.23 15.57
CA THR A 11 -23.91 13.44 14.99
C THR A 11 -23.75 11.96 15.32
N ILE A 12 -22.53 11.42 15.20
CA ILE A 12 -22.24 10.04 15.52
C ILE A 12 -22.41 9.78 17.02
N ALA A 13 -21.87 10.65 17.89
CA ALA A 13 -22.04 10.53 19.34
C ALA A 13 -23.51 10.42 19.74
N ARG A 14 -24.39 11.21 19.10
CA ARG A 14 -25.84 11.16 19.31
C ARG A 14 -26.43 9.82 18.83
N VAL A 15 -26.00 9.30 17.69
CA VAL A 15 -26.45 8.02 17.14
C VAL A 15 -26.09 6.85 18.05
N ILE A 16 -24.90 6.85 18.60
CA ILE A 16 -24.42 5.80 19.49
C ILE A 16 -24.83 5.99 20.96
N GLY A 17 -25.33 7.19 21.33
CA GLY A 17 -25.82 7.49 22.67
C GLY A 17 -24.68 7.69 23.70
N VAL A 18 -23.56 8.30 23.28
CA VAL A 18 -22.41 8.59 24.17
C VAL A 18 -22.04 10.08 24.14
N CYS A 19 -21.14 10.49 25.02
CA CYS A 19 -20.56 11.82 24.98
C CYS A 19 -19.70 12.01 23.73
N VAL A 20 -19.61 13.27 23.24
CA VAL A 20 -18.85 13.59 22.03
C VAL A 20 -17.35 13.23 22.17
N ASP A 21 -16.82 13.32 23.38
CA ASP A 21 -15.40 13.05 23.68
C ASP A 21 -15.09 11.58 23.97
N ASP A 22 -16.07 10.70 23.84
CA ASP A 22 -15.88 9.25 24.05
C ASP A 22 -15.06 8.65 22.90
N SER A 23 -14.04 7.86 23.22
CA SER A 23 -13.16 7.19 22.24
C SER A 23 -13.94 6.29 21.29
N ARG A 24 -15.04 5.68 21.74
CA ARG A 24 -15.92 4.83 20.91
C ARG A 24 -16.44 5.55 19.67
N VAL A 25 -16.54 6.89 19.70
CA VAL A 25 -16.96 7.66 18.52
C VAL A 25 -15.99 7.46 17.37
N TYR A 26 -14.68 7.47 17.64
CA TYR A 26 -13.65 7.20 16.64
C TYR A 26 -13.70 5.76 16.14
N ASP A 27 -13.93 4.79 17.03
CA ASP A 27 -14.01 3.37 16.66
C ASP A 27 -15.15 3.13 15.68
N TYR A 28 -16.35 3.68 15.95
CA TYR A 28 -17.49 3.58 15.05
C TYR A 28 -17.27 4.30 13.72
N ILE A 29 -16.66 5.49 13.73
CA ILE A 29 -16.33 6.22 12.50
C ILE A 29 -15.36 5.41 11.66
N ASN A 30 -14.28 4.91 12.26
CA ASN A 30 -13.26 4.12 11.57
C ASN A 30 -13.83 2.82 11.00
N GLN A 31 -14.66 2.13 11.78
CA GLN A 31 -15.31 0.92 11.34
C GLN A 31 -16.28 1.18 10.17
N ALA A 32 -17.06 2.26 10.24
CA ALA A 32 -17.98 2.65 9.17
C ALA A 32 -17.23 3.01 7.88
N CYS A 33 -16.18 3.85 7.98
CA CYS A 33 -15.36 4.22 6.83
C CYS A 33 -14.68 3.00 6.20
N ARG A 34 -14.13 2.09 7.01
CA ARG A 34 -13.52 0.85 6.53
C ARG A 34 -14.53 -0.03 5.79
N ARG A 35 -15.72 -0.24 6.35
CA ARG A 35 -16.80 -1.02 5.71
C ARG A 35 -17.22 -0.38 4.38
N LEU A 36 -17.43 0.93 4.34
CA LEU A 36 -17.76 1.63 3.10
C LEU A 36 -16.68 1.46 2.04
N LEU A 37 -15.40 1.62 2.40
CA LEU A 37 -14.30 1.43 1.47
C LEU A 37 -14.25 0.01 0.89
N HIS A 38 -14.56 -1.02 1.68
CA HIS A 38 -14.60 -2.39 1.19
C HIS A 38 -15.76 -2.66 0.20
N LYS A 39 -16.86 -1.90 0.30
CA LYS A 39 -18.06 -2.15 -0.53
C LYS A 39 -18.01 -1.53 -1.93
N GLY A 40 -17.05 -0.68 -2.22
CA GLY A 40 -16.99 -0.07 -3.55
C GLY A 40 -15.83 0.88 -3.76
N LEU A 41 -15.90 1.52 -4.90
CA LEU A 41 -14.90 2.44 -5.41
C LEU A 41 -15.53 3.84 -5.42
N TRP A 42 -15.22 4.62 -4.40
CA TRP A 42 -15.87 5.91 -4.13
C TRP A 42 -14.98 7.09 -4.48
N ALA A 43 -15.58 8.24 -4.78
CA ALA A 43 -14.85 9.49 -4.92
C ALA A 43 -14.00 9.74 -3.66
N GLY A 44 -12.70 10.05 -3.87
CA GLY A 44 -11.72 10.23 -2.79
C GLY A 44 -11.04 8.94 -2.30
N ALA A 45 -11.59 7.75 -2.62
CA ALA A 45 -10.95 6.48 -2.32
C ALA A 45 -9.85 6.10 -3.32
N TYR A 46 -9.79 6.81 -4.46
CA TYR A 46 -8.77 6.60 -5.48
C TYR A 46 -7.71 7.68 -5.45
N GLY A 47 -6.48 7.25 -5.71
CA GLY A 47 -5.37 8.14 -6.01
C GLY A 47 -4.75 7.80 -7.38
N ARG A 48 -4.31 8.85 -8.09
CA ARG A 48 -3.41 8.72 -9.22
C ARG A 48 -2.01 9.03 -8.76
N PHE A 49 -1.09 8.10 -8.97
CA PHE A 49 0.30 8.21 -8.54
C PHE A 49 1.22 8.02 -9.72
N THR A 50 2.37 8.68 -9.68
CA THR A 50 3.49 8.36 -10.56
C THR A 50 4.56 7.69 -9.72
N ILE A 51 4.90 6.46 -10.06
CA ILE A 51 5.90 5.65 -9.38
C ILE A 51 6.98 5.31 -10.40
N HIS A 52 8.24 5.31 -9.98
CA HIS A 52 9.34 4.90 -10.83
C HIS A 52 9.62 3.41 -10.65
N THR A 53 9.80 2.71 -11.74
CA THR A 53 10.32 1.32 -11.70
C THR A 53 11.81 1.34 -11.41
N VAL A 54 12.27 0.33 -10.71
CA VAL A 54 13.70 0.05 -10.48
C VAL A 54 13.96 -1.37 -10.94
N GLY A 55 14.78 -1.54 -11.98
CA GLY A 55 14.99 -2.87 -12.58
C GLY A 55 13.71 -3.56 -13.05
N GLY A 56 12.73 -2.78 -13.55
CA GLY A 56 11.40 -3.27 -13.92
C GLY A 56 10.46 -3.57 -12.75
N CYS A 57 10.92 -3.47 -11.50
CA CYS A 57 10.11 -3.68 -10.31
C CYS A 57 9.46 -2.39 -9.81
N ILE A 58 8.26 -2.52 -9.27
CA ILE A 58 7.52 -1.47 -8.58
C ILE A 58 7.32 -1.92 -7.13
N THR A 59 7.83 -1.13 -6.19
CA THR A 59 7.52 -1.32 -4.77
C THR A 59 6.41 -0.37 -4.38
N TRP A 60 5.32 -0.92 -3.85
CA TRP A 60 4.09 -0.19 -3.59
C TRP A 60 4.13 0.53 -2.26
N PRO A 61 3.76 1.84 -2.23
CA PRO A 61 3.49 2.52 -0.98
C PRO A 61 2.42 1.79 -0.16
N ARG A 62 2.57 1.78 1.16
CA ARG A 62 1.65 1.07 2.08
C ARG A 62 0.23 1.61 2.07
N GLN A 63 0.07 2.86 1.66
CA GLN A 63 -1.23 3.53 1.54
C GLN A 63 -2.09 2.95 0.40
N ILE A 64 -1.50 2.18 -0.50
CA ILE A 64 -2.20 1.54 -1.61
C ILE A 64 -2.76 0.19 -1.16
N GLU A 65 -4.09 0.05 -1.24
CA GLU A 65 -4.78 -1.22 -0.97
C GLU A 65 -4.84 -2.09 -2.22
N THR A 66 -5.40 -1.55 -3.31
CA THR A 66 -5.61 -2.27 -4.57
C THR A 66 -5.15 -1.43 -5.74
N ILE A 67 -4.55 -2.09 -6.74
CA ILE A 67 -4.12 -1.46 -7.98
C ILE A 67 -5.20 -1.74 -9.02
N GLU A 68 -5.78 -0.67 -9.57
CA GLU A 68 -6.87 -0.77 -10.55
C GLU A 68 -6.36 -0.72 -11.99
N ALA A 69 -5.38 0.15 -12.24
CA ALA A 69 -4.80 0.32 -13.56
C ALA A 69 -3.35 0.81 -13.48
N VAL A 70 -2.55 0.37 -14.41
CA VAL A 70 -1.15 0.79 -14.59
C VAL A 70 -0.98 1.28 -16.01
N ALA A 71 -0.41 2.45 -16.20
CA ALA A 71 -0.14 3.03 -17.52
C ALA A 71 1.29 3.58 -17.57
N ASP A 72 1.96 3.34 -18.67
CA ASP A 72 3.24 3.97 -18.99
C ASP A 72 3.13 4.76 -20.32
N CYS A 73 4.25 5.25 -20.83
CA CYS A 73 4.30 6.00 -22.11
C CYS A 73 3.80 5.19 -23.32
N CYS A 74 3.72 3.86 -23.22
CA CYS A 74 3.33 2.97 -24.33
C CYS A 74 1.91 2.41 -24.20
N GLY A 75 1.14 2.82 -23.19
CA GLY A 75 -0.28 2.47 -23.02
C GLY A 75 -0.65 1.92 -21.65
N VAL A 76 -1.87 1.44 -21.54
CA VAL A 76 -2.42 0.88 -20.31
C VAL A 76 -2.07 -0.60 -20.23
N GLY A 77 -1.49 -1.01 -19.10
CA GLY A 77 -1.25 -2.40 -18.78
C GLY A 77 -2.44 -3.02 -18.04
N THR A 78 -2.67 -4.29 -18.25
CA THR A 78 -3.64 -5.05 -17.45
C THR A 78 -3.03 -5.38 -16.09
N VAL A 79 -3.76 -5.04 -15.05
CA VAL A 79 -3.48 -5.54 -13.70
C VAL A 79 -4.23 -6.85 -13.57
N ARG A 80 -3.50 -7.93 -13.52
CA ARG A 80 -4.11 -9.23 -13.31
C ARG A 80 -3.75 -9.71 -11.90
N ASN A 81 -4.71 -10.18 -11.18
CA ASN A 81 -4.51 -10.79 -9.88
C ASN A 81 -4.42 -12.31 -10.01
N GLN A 82 -3.24 -12.83 -9.70
CA GLN A 82 -3.01 -14.12 -9.09
C GLN A 82 -2.97 -15.38 -9.96
N TRP A 83 -3.68 -16.37 -9.53
CA TRP A 83 -3.53 -17.79 -9.83
C TRP A 83 -3.69 -18.16 -11.32
N PHE A 84 -4.63 -17.53 -12.01
CA PHE A 84 -4.86 -17.80 -13.43
C PHE A 84 -3.69 -17.38 -14.32
N GLU A 85 -2.95 -16.38 -13.89
CA GLU A 85 -1.77 -15.88 -14.61
C GLU A 85 -0.56 -16.76 -14.43
N PHE A 86 -0.40 -17.35 -13.26
CA PHE A 86 0.65 -18.33 -13.05
C PHE A 86 0.51 -19.51 -14.03
N GLN A 87 -0.73 -19.92 -14.33
CA GLN A 87 -0.99 -20.95 -15.34
C GLN A 87 -0.70 -20.46 -16.76
N GLU A 88 -1.12 -19.26 -17.13
CA GLU A 88 -0.88 -18.72 -18.47
C GLU A 88 0.59 -18.36 -18.71
N THR A 89 1.24 -17.70 -17.75
CA THR A 89 2.65 -17.30 -17.88
C THR A 89 3.60 -18.49 -17.67
N GLY A 90 3.31 -19.35 -16.71
CA GLY A 90 4.09 -20.56 -16.46
C GLY A 90 4.04 -21.55 -17.62
N TYR A 91 2.89 -21.69 -18.26
CA TYR A 91 2.72 -22.57 -19.40
C TYR A 91 3.46 -22.08 -20.66
N GLY A 92 3.47 -20.76 -20.88
CA GLY A 92 4.24 -20.14 -21.98
C GLY A 92 5.75 -20.28 -21.80
N LEU A 93 6.24 -20.21 -20.57
CA LEU A 93 7.66 -20.41 -20.24
C LEU A 93 8.12 -21.87 -20.42
N LEU A 94 7.26 -22.83 -20.10
CA LEU A 94 7.58 -24.27 -20.21
C LEU A 94 7.67 -24.75 -21.65
N ASN A 95 6.97 -24.12 -22.58
CA ASN A 95 6.94 -24.56 -23.99
C ASN A 95 7.90 -23.79 -24.91
N GLY A 96 8.76 -22.93 -24.40
CA GLY A 96 9.73 -22.15 -25.20
C GLY A 96 9.12 -21.18 -26.22
N ASN A 97 7.81 -21.14 -26.34
CA ASN A 97 7.10 -20.11 -27.09
C ASN A 97 6.87 -18.93 -26.16
N GLN A 98 7.62 -17.87 -26.37
CA GLN A 98 7.30 -16.58 -25.80
C GLN A 98 5.93 -16.14 -26.34
N VAL A 99 4.88 -16.54 -25.65
CA VAL A 99 3.57 -15.93 -25.88
C VAL A 99 3.76 -14.47 -25.58
N CYS A 100 3.50 -13.67 -26.59
CA CYS A 100 3.57 -12.23 -26.48
C CYS A 100 2.43 -11.73 -25.59
N ILE A 101 2.64 -11.90 -24.29
CA ILE A 101 1.76 -11.39 -23.26
C ILE A 101 1.91 -9.88 -23.27
N GLY A 102 0.80 -9.16 -23.36
CA GLY A 102 0.80 -7.70 -23.26
C GLY A 102 1.42 -7.24 -21.94
N LYS A 103 1.51 -5.95 -21.73
CA LYS A 103 1.98 -5.39 -20.45
C LYS A 103 1.20 -5.98 -19.29
N GLN A 104 1.91 -6.61 -18.37
CA GLN A 104 1.33 -7.24 -17.19
C GLN A 104 2.08 -6.80 -15.95
N LEU A 105 1.34 -6.55 -14.91
CA LEU A 105 1.86 -6.35 -13.58
C LEU A 105 1.83 -7.70 -12.85
N ILE A 106 2.99 -8.25 -12.57
CA ILE A 106 3.16 -9.56 -11.92
C ILE A 106 3.53 -9.36 -10.46
N ASP A 107 2.79 -9.97 -9.55
CA ASP A 107 3.11 -9.93 -8.11
C ASP A 107 4.43 -10.69 -7.84
N ARG A 108 5.34 -10.06 -7.11
CA ARG A 108 6.63 -10.63 -6.67
C ARG A 108 6.67 -10.87 -5.16
N GLY A 109 5.52 -10.77 -4.49
CA GLY A 109 5.41 -10.95 -3.06
C GLY A 109 5.80 -9.70 -2.26
N THR A 110 6.41 -9.91 -1.11
CA THR A 110 6.76 -8.84 -0.18
C THR A 110 8.26 -8.72 0.04
N VAL A 111 8.71 -7.48 0.22
CA VAL A 111 10.10 -7.12 0.51
C VAL A 111 10.15 -6.20 1.73
N VAL A 112 11.29 -6.11 2.38
CA VAL A 112 11.46 -5.32 3.61
C VAL A 112 11.92 -3.88 3.37
N SER A 113 12.28 -3.57 2.13
CA SER A 113 12.72 -2.23 1.71
C SER A 113 12.05 -1.84 0.39
N TYR A 114 11.81 -0.56 0.17
CA TYR A 114 11.26 -0.10 -1.12
C TYR A 114 12.34 0.04 -2.21
N ARG A 115 13.61 0.06 -1.82
CA ARG A 115 14.75 0.03 -2.72
C ARG A 115 15.63 -1.17 -2.38
N ASP A 116 16.18 -1.82 -3.38
CA ASP A 116 17.16 -2.87 -3.20
C ASP A 116 18.52 -2.24 -2.83
N MET A 117 19.33 -3.00 -2.11
CA MET A 117 20.69 -2.59 -1.82
C MET A 117 21.53 -2.55 -3.11
N SER A 118 22.55 -1.72 -3.13
CA SER A 118 23.43 -1.55 -4.28
C SER A 118 24.23 -2.81 -4.64
N GLY A 119 24.29 -3.78 -3.73
CA GLY A 119 25.13 -4.98 -3.86
C GLY A 119 26.62 -4.69 -3.66
N GLY A 120 26.96 -3.53 -3.14
CA GLY A 120 28.35 -3.12 -2.86
C GLY A 120 28.98 -3.97 -1.76
N THR A 121 30.26 -4.35 -1.93
CA THR A 121 30.99 -5.20 -0.97
C THR A 121 31.31 -4.51 0.36
N ASN A 122 31.11 -3.19 0.45
CA ASN A 122 31.39 -2.38 1.64
C ASN A 122 30.15 -1.67 2.20
N SER A 123 28.96 -2.22 1.94
CA SER A 123 27.71 -1.65 2.38
C SER A 123 27.35 -2.08 3.81
N TYR A 124 27.08 -1.12 4.66
CA TYR A 124 26.55 -1.28 6.00
C TYR A 124 25.12 -0.74 6.06
N LEU A 125 24.38 -1.15 7.07
CA LEU A 125 23.03 -0.65 7.32
C LEU A 125 23.06 0.34 8.49
N ARG A 126 22.45 1.50 8.30
CA ARG A 126 22.25 2.52 9.33
C ARG A 126 20.77 2.68 9.62
N VAL A 127 20.44 2.66 10.91
CA VAL A 127 19.06 2.87 11.37
C VAL A 127 19.01 4.17 12.15
N TYR A 128 18.15 5.06 11.72
CA TYR A 128 17.88 6.35 12.35
C TYR A 128 16.54 6.26 13.09
N PRO A 129 16.53 6.26 14.44
CA PRO A 129 15.29 6.45 15.17
C PRO A 129 14.79 7.89 14.98
N GLY A 130 13.48 8.06 14.97
CA GLY A 130 12.90 9.40 14.77
C GLY A 130 12.95 10.29 16.00
N ASP A 131 13.07 9.70 17.19
CA ASP A 131 13.07 10.42 18.46
C ASP A 131 13.91 9.72 19.54
N ALA A 132 14.31 10.47 20.56
CA ALA A 132 15.06 9.96 21.71
C ALA A 132 14.30 8.92 22.53
N SER A 133 12.97 8.92 22.50
CA SER A 133 12.14 7.93 23.18
C SER A 133 12.24 6.51 22.60
N ASP A 134 12.85 6.37 21.43
CA ASP A 134 13.08 5.09 20.77
C ASP A 134 14.47 4.50 21.05
N VAL A 135 15.32 5.26 21.72
CA VAL A 135 16.66 4.79 22.14
C VAL A 135 16.52 3.62 23.11
N GLY A 136 17.32 2.58 22.92
CA GLY A 136 17.29 1.35 23.70
C GLY A 136 16.38 0.24 23.15
N LYS A 137 15.45 0.56 22.24
CA LYS A 137 14.65 -0.44 21.51
C LYS A 137 15.54 -1.21 20.54
N THR A 138 15.10 -2.38 20.13
CA THR A 138 15.91 -3.27 19.30
C THR A 138 15.33 -3.45 17.89
N ILE A 139 16.26 -3.62 16.93
CA ILE A 139 15.97 -4.01 15.55
C ILE A 139 16.93 -5.11 15.14
N THR A 140 16.43 -6.16 14.51
CA THR A 140 17.21 -7.25 13.93
C THR A 140 17.14 -7.17 12.43
N LEU A 141 18.29 -7.03 11.78
CA LEU A 141 18.43 -6.97 10.33
C LEU A 141 18.89 -8.33 9.83
N GLN A 142 18.08 -8.95 8.97
CA GLN A 142 18.37 -10.26 8.39
C GLN A 142 18.78 -10.08 6.93
N GLY A 143 19.81 -10.79 6.50
CA GLY A 143 20.29 -10.64 5.14
C GLY A 143 21.49 -11.53 4.84
N VAL A 144 22.11 -11.24 3.72
CA VAL A 144 23.23 -12.00 3.15
C VAL A 144 24.46 -11.12 3.08
N ASP A 145 25.60 -11.71 3.41
CA ASP A 145 26.91 -11.06 3.34
C ASP A 145 27.51 -11.09 1.91
N GLN A 146 28.67 -10.46 1.75
CA GLN A 146 29.40 -10.42 0.49
C GLN A 146 29.80 -11.78 -0.12
N ASN A 147 29.71 -12.85 0.67
CA ASN A 147 30.02 -14.22 0.24
C ASN A 147 28.74 -15.01 -0.09
N GLY A 148 27.58 -14.37 -0.05
CA GLY A 148 26.29 -15.02 -0.24
C GLY A 148 25.85 -15.87 0.95
N GLN A 149 26.46 -15.67 2.13
CA GLN A 149 26.11 -16.39 3.34
C GLN A 149 25.14 -15.62 4.21
N TRP A 150 24.20 -16.33 4.83
CA TRP A 150 23.29 -15.76 5.80
C TRP A 150 24.06 -15.18 7.00
N ILE A 151 23.80 -13.92 7.29
CA ILE A 151 24.39 -13.26 8.45
C ILE A 151 23.78 -13.85 9.71
N ARG A 152 24.65 -14.29 10.62
CA ARG A 152 24.30 -14.76 11.94
C ARG A 152 25.17 -14.10 12.97
N THR A 153 24.59 -13.74 14.09
CA THR A 153 25.30 -13.14 15.23
C THR A 153 24.96 -13.88 16.52
N GLN A 154 25.90 -13.91 17.43
CA GLN A 154 25.68 -14.47 18.75
C GLN A 154 25.36 -13.36 19.75
N SER A 155 24.23 -13.47 20.42
CA SER A 155 23.82 -12.53 21.48
C SER A 155 23.45 -13.32 22.74
N GLY A 156 24.14 -13.07 23.85
CA GLY A 156 23.87 -13.77 25.11
C GLY A 156 24.06 -15.28 25.03
N GLY A 157 24.95 -15.78 24.15
CA GLY A 157 25.19 -17.23 23.95
C GLY A 157 24.20 -17.91 22.98
N VAL A 158 23.20 -17.20 22.49
CA VAL A 158 22.21 -17.71 21.52
C VAL A 158 22.52 -17.18 20.11
N TRP A 159 22.45 -18.05 19.11
CA TRP A 159 22.58 -17.67 17.71
C TRP A 159 21.28 -17.03 17.23
N ILE A 160 21.40 -15.85 16.63
CA ILE A 160 20.30 -15.08 16.02
C ILE A 160 20.56 -15.02 14.51
N ASP A 161 19.54 -15.31 13.73
CA ASP A 161 19.58 -15.09 12.28
C ASP A 161 19.46 -13.59 11.99
N GLY A 162 20.57 -12.99 11.53
CA GLY A 162 20.72 -11.56 11.32
C GLY A 162 21.62 -10.90 12.37
N GLU A 163 21.61 -9.58 12.36
CA GLU A 163 22.33 -8.73 13.34
C GLU A 163 21.32 -7.93 14.16
N LYS A 164 21.36 -8.13 15.49
CA LYS A 164 20.53 -7.38 16.42
C LYS A 164 21.24 -6.10 16.83
N LEU A 165 20.59 -4.97 16.58
CA LEU A 165 21.08 -3.62 16.90
C LEU A 165 20.17 -3.00 17.97
N THR A 166 20.77 -2.20 18.85
CA THR A 166 20.04 -1.37 19.80
C THR A 166 20.02 0.06 19.28
N LEU A 167 18.84 0.64 19.14
CA LEU A 167 18.65 1.98 18.59
C LEU A 167 19.36 3.02 19.47
N ALA A 168 20.10 3.92 18.84
CA ALA A 168 20.84 5.02 19.45
C ALA A 168 20.79 6.27 18.57
N LEU A 169 20.93 7.44 19.15
CA LEU A 169 21.03 8.70 18.42
C LEU A 169 22.48 9.05 18.08
N PRO A 170 22.72 9.64 16.93
CA PRO A 170 21.76 9.97 15.87
C PRO A 170 21.35 8.75 15.04
N TYR A 171 22.14 7.70 15.00
CA TYR A 171 21.90 6.43 14.32
C TYR A 171 22.65 5.29 14.98
N VAL A 172 22.26 4.08 14.66
CA VAL A 172 23.05 2.86 14.92
C VAL A 172 23.45 2.26 13.58
N GLN A 173 24.70 1.79 13.48
CA GLN A 173 25.24 1.16 12.29
C GLN A 173 25.49 -0.33 12.52
N SER A 174 25.20 -1.16 11.53
CA SER A 174 25.54 -2.58 11.54
C SER A 174 27.07 -2.75 11.63
N THR A 175 27.52 -3.81 12.29
CA THR A 175 28.93 -4.23 12.30
C THR A 175 29.22 -5.15 11.13
N LYS A 176 28.19 -5.82 10.62
CA LYS A 176 28.24 -6.71 9.47
C LYS A 176 27.97 -5.94 8.18
N LYS A 177 28.58 -6.39 7.11
CA LYS A 177 28.35 -5.89 5.75
C LYS A 177 27.24 -6.70 5.11
N PHE A 178 26.32 -6.02 4.46
CA PHE A 178 25.19 -6.59 3.77
C PHE A 178 25.30 -6.34 2.27
N ILE A 179 24.96 -7.34 1.45
CA ILE A 179 24.69 -7.16 0.02
C ILE A 179 23.21 -7.25 -0.30
N GLU A 180 22.44 -7.92 0.58
CA GLU A 180 21.01 -8.07 0.44
C GLU A 180 20.35 -8.06 1.81
N LEU A 181 19.24 -7.34 1.92
CA LEU A 181 18.38 -7.31 3.10
C LEU A 181 17.12 -8.12 2.83
N THR A 182 16.91 -9.19 3.59
CA THR A 182 15.81 -10.14 3.38
C THR A 182 14.73 -10.08 4.44
N GLY A 183 15.08 -9.61 5.65
CA GLY A 183 14.14 -9.54 6.77
C GLY A 183 14.49 -8.43 7.75
N VAL A 184 13.46 -7.89 8.37
CA VAL A 184 13.59 -6.94 9.48
C VAL A 184 12.60 -7.30 10.56
N ILE A 185 13.09 -7.47 11.78
CA ILE A 185 12.28 -7.70 12.99
C ILE A 185 12.62 -6.58 13.96
N ARG A 186 11.62 -5.89 14.47
CA ARG A 186 11.86 -4.76 15.38
C ARG A 186 10.83 -4.68 16.51
N GLU A 187 11.20 -4.04 17.57
CA GLU A 187 10.26 -3.60 18.60
C GLU A 187 9.44 -2.40 18.08
N ALA A 188 8.20 -2.28 18.55
CA ALA A 188 7.38 -1.11 18.27
C ALA A 188 8.07 0.17 18.78
N THR A 189 8.16 1.18 17.93
CA THR A 189 8.73 2.50 18.27
C THR A 189 7.62 3.52 18.53
N ASN A 190 7.96 4.67 19.07
CA ASN A 190 7.01 5.77 19.25
C ASN A 190 6.94 6.63 17.98
N THR A 191 8.01 6.59 17.19
CA THR A 191 8.17 7.39 15.98
C THR A 191 8.63 6.52 14.81
N VAL A 192 8.60 7.12 13.62
CA VAL A 192 9.05 6.50 12.38
C VAL A 192 10.56 6.26 12.44
N SER A 193 11.00 5.06 12.06
CA SER A 193 12.41 4.73 11.91
C SER A 193 12.79 4.66 10.43
N ARG A 194 14.00 5.13 10.10
CA ARG A 194 14.50 5.12 8.71
C ARG A 194 15.70 4.21 8.60
N LEU A 195 15.76 3.44 7.53
CA LEU A 195 16.86 2.54 7.21
C LEU A 195 17.60 3.04 5.99
N TYR A 196 18.91 3.11 6.08
CA TYR A 196 19.81 3.52 5.00
C TYR A 196 20.87 2.46 4.73
N GLU A 197 21.23 2.34 3.47
CA GLU A 197 22.50 1.72 3.08
C GLU A 197 23.60 2.76 3.15
N TYR A 198 24.67 2.44 3.85
CA TYR A 198 25.87 3.26 3.95
C TYR A 198 27.03 2.54 3.27
N ASP A 199 27.53 3.12 2.19
CA ASP A 199 28.74 2.65 1.55
C ASP A 199 29.97 3.29 2.21
N ALA A 200 30.77 2.48 2.88
CA ALA A 200 31.96 2.97 3.58
C ALA A 200 33.09 3.44 2.63
N THR A 201 33.03 3.10 1.34
CA THR A 201 34.01 3.54 0.33
C THR A 201 33.73 4.95 -0.16
N THR A 202 32.46 5.22 -0.46
CA THR A 202 32.03 6.52 -1.01
C THR A 202 31.49 7.46 0.05
N THR A 203 31.27 6.96 1.26
CA THR A 203 30.60 7.67 2.37
C THR A 203 29.18 8.13 2.06
N LEU A 204 28.56 7.56 1.05
CA LEU A 204 27.19 7.88 0.65
C LEU A 204 26.17 7.07 1.45
N GLU A 205 25.04 7.71 1.76
CA GLU A 205 23.86 7.09 2.33
C GLU A 205 22.74 7.04 1.30
N THR A 206 22.18 5.86 1.13
CA THR A 206 21.02 5.62 0.24
C THR A 206 19.84 5.17 1.08
N ASP A 207 18.73 5.87 0.96
CA ASP A 207 17.50 5.55 1.69
C ASP A 207 16.90 4.23 1.17
N LEU A 208 16.71 3.25 2.07
CA LEU A 208 16.19 1.92 1.74
C LEU A 208 14.75 1.74 2.18
N ALA A 209 14.42 2.20 3.39
CA ALA A 209 13.11 1.94 3.96
C ALA A 209 12.73 2.94 5.06
N VAL A 210 11.42 3.10 5.22
CA VAL A 210 10.79 3.86 6.29
C VAL A 210 9.80 2.93 7.00
N TYR A 211 9.92 2.82 8.31
CA TYR A 211 9.09 1.92 9.11
C TYR A 211 8.21 2.71 10.08
N ASP A 212 6.90 2.46 10.03
CA ASP A 212 5.94 3.09 10.92
C ASP A 212 6.07 2.55 12.36
N PRO A 213 5.65 3.31 13.38
CA PRO A 213 5.84 2.94 14.79
C PRO A 213 5.39 1.53 15.14
N ASP A 214 4.22 1.11 14.70
CA ASP A 214 3.60 -0.17 15.05
C ASP A 214 4.09 -1.37 14.23
N GLU A 215 4.97 -1.12 13.24
CA GLU A 215 5.45 -2.19 12.37
C GLU A 215 6.58 -2.97 13.00
N THR A 216 6.27 -4.11 13.58
CA THR A 216 7.26 -5.04 14.13
C THR A 216 7.88 -5.95 13.06
N LEU A 217 7.14 -6.24 11.99
CA LEU A 217 7.57 -7.01 10.82
C LEU A 217 7.24 -6.21 9.55
N PRO A 218 8.06 -5.22 9.22
CA PRO A 218 7.76 -4.34 8.08
C PRO A 218 7.84 -5.07 6.75
N GLN A 219 6.86 -4.79 5.89
CA GLN A 219 6.78 -5.40 4.56
C GLN A 219 6.20 -4.40 3.54
N TYR A 220 6.77 -4.41 2.33
CA TYR A 220 6.27 -3.71 1.16
C TYR A 220 5.87 -4.72 0.10
N ARG A 221 4.74 -4.53 -0.56
CA ARG A 221 4.40 -5.34 -1.74
C ARG A 221 5.27 -4.92 -2.91
N ARG A 222 5.73 -5.91 -3.68
CA ARG A 222 6.52 -5.67 -4.88
C ARG A 222 5.88 -6.37 -6.07
N SER A 223 5.83 -5.67 -7.19
CA SER A 223 5.35 -6.21 -8.45
C SER A 223 6.38 -5.96 -9.55
N TYR A 224 6.39 -6.83 -10.53
CA TYR A 224 7.21 -6.68 -11.73
C TYR A 224 6.33 -6.28 -12.91
N LEU A 225 6.74 -5.24 -13.62
CA LEU A 225 6.05 -4.79 -14.83
C LEU A 225 6.68 -5.51 -16.04
N ALA A 226 6.08 -6.60 -16.47
CA ALA A 226 6.47 -7.28 -17.70
C ALA A 226 6.07 -6.40 -18.89
N ASP A 227 7.06 -5.89 -19.63
CA ASP A 227 6.86 -5.08 -20.82
C ASP A 227 7.73 -5.60 -21.96
N ARG A 228 7.16 -5.65 -23.16
CA ARG A 228 7.84 -6.10 -24.38
C ARG A 228 8.95 -5.17 -24.85
N CYS A 229 8.85 -3.89 -24.53
CA CYS A 229 9.65 -2.89 -25.23
C CYS A 229 10.93 -2.48 -24.52
N ASN A 230 11.08 -2.73 -23.23
CA ASN A 230 12.32 -2.44 -22.50
C ASN A 230 12.21 -2.87 -21.02
N ASN A 231 12.71 -4.05 -20.70
CA ASN A 231 12.47 -4.67 -19.39
C ASN A 231 13.30 -4.09 -18.23
N GLU A 232 14.31 -3.26 -18.49
CA GLU A 232 15.30 -2.93 -17.47
C GLU A 232 15.47 -1.43 -17.20
N ALA A 233 14.83 -0.56 -17.95
CA ALA A 233 14.99 0.87 -17.74
C ALA A 233 14.07 1.37 -16.62
N ASP A 234 14.63 2.15 -15.71
CA ASP A 234 13.87 2.92 -14.74
C ASP A 234 12.98 3.91 -15.49
N LYS A 235 11.67 3.71 -15.35
CA LYS A 235 10.68 4.53 -16.05
C LYS A 235 9.55 4.98 -15.11
N PRO A 236 8.99 6.16 -15.36
CA PRO A 236 7.80 6.59 -14.63
C PRO A 236 6.59 5.78 -15.11
N VAL A 237 5.83 5.28 -14.16
CA VAL A 237 4.59 4.54 -14.38
C VAL A 237 3.48 5.28 -13.66
N THR A 238 2.40 5.58 -14.38
CA THR A 238 1.19 6.15 -13.78
C THR A 238 0.29 5.03 -13.31
N VAL A 239 -0.10 5.10 -12.05
CA VAL A 239 -0.92 4.09 -11.40
C VAL A 239 -2.21 4.71 -10.90
N MET A 240 -3.32 4.07 -11.16
CA MET A 240 -4.59 4.33 -10.50
C MET A 240 -4.80 3.25 -9.44
N ALA A 241 -4.87 3.67 -8.18
CA ALA A 241 -4.94 2.76 -7.07
C ALA A 241 -5.99 3.18 -6.05
N LYS A 242 -6.59 2.20 -5.40
CA LYS A 242 -7.47 2.38 -4.25
C LYS A 242 -6.62 2.54 -3.00
N MET A 243 -6.95 3.56 -2.22
CA MET A 243 -6.27 3.86 -0.97
C MET A 243 -6.73 2.95 0.16
N ARG A 244 -5.79 2.57 1.02
CA ARG A 244 -6.07 1.86 2.26
C ARG A 244 -6.77 2.80 3.25
N HIS A 245 -7.69 2.25 4.03
CA HIS A 245 -8.24 3.00 5.16
C HIS A 245 -7.16 3.29 6.20
N ILE A 246 -7.02 4.56 6.56
CA ILE A 246 -6.19 5.02 7.67
C ILE A 246 -7.13 5.42 8.80
N ASN A 247 -6.91 4.87 10.00
CA ASN A 247 -7.74 5.18 11.15
C ASN A 247 -7.58 6.64 11.54
N ALA A 248 -8.71 7.32 11.68
CA ALA A 248 -8.75 8.66 12.25
C ALA A 248 -8.53 8.58 13.77
N THR A 249 -7.62 9.39 14.28
CA THR A 249 -7.26 9.50 15.71
C THR A 249 -7.45 10.91 16.24
N SER A 250 -7.54 11.90 15.35
CA SER A 250 -7.70 13.32 15.65
C SER A 250 -8.98 13.89 15.06
N VAL A 251 -9.51 14.94 15.67
CA VAL A 251 -10.69 15.67 15.17
C VAL A 251 -10.46 16.31 13.80
N ASN A 252 -9.20 16.57 13.44
CA ASN A 252 -8.81 17.19 12.18
C ASN A 252 -8.52 16.17 11.07
N ASP A 253 -8.60 14.87 11.36
CA ASP A 253 -8.30 13.83 10.38
C ASP A 253 -9.39 13.76 9.30
N TYR A 254 -8.95 13.56 8.07
CA TYR A 254 -9.85 13.42 6.92
C TYR A 254 -10.48 12.05 6.87
N LEU A 255 -11.77 12.03 6.49
CA LEU A 255 -12.55 10.81 6.33
C LEU A 255 -12.74 10.46 4.86
N ILE A 256 -12.63 9.18 4.55
CA ILE A 256 -12.87 8.60 3.23
C ILE A 256 -13.84 7.43 3.38
N PRO A 257 -14.97 7.41 2.63
CA PRO A 257 -15.44 8.44 1.67
C PRO A 257 -15.93 9.71 2.38
N PRO A 258 -15.84 10.89 1.74
CA PRO A 258 -16.24 12.16 2.35
C PRO A 258 -17.77 12.37 2.29
N CYS A 259 -18.54 11.40 2.75
CA CYS A 259 -20.00 11.40 2.78
C CYS A 259 -20.54 11.26 4.20
N PRO A 260 -20.95 12.36 4.87
CA PRO A 260 -21.39 12.32 6.25
C PRO A 260 -22.66 11.46 6.45
N ASP A 261 -23.60 11.51 5.53
CA ASP A 261 -24.84 10.73 5.60
C ASP A 261 -24.57 9.22 5.47
N ALA A 262 -23.67 8.83 4.56
CA ALA A 262 -23.30 7.44 4.40
C ALA A 262 -22.57 6.90 5.65
N ILE A 263 -21.66 7.67 6.22
CA ILE A 263 -20.96 7.27 7.46
C ILE A 263 -21.96 7.13 8.60
N LYS A 264 -22.89 8.07 8.77
CA LYS A 264 -23.96 7.99 9.77
C LYS A 264 -24.81 6.74 9.58
N LEU A 265 -25.28 6.47 8.37
CA LEU A 265 -26.12 5.30 8.06
C LEU A 265 -25.34 4.00 8.30
N MET A 266 -24.07 3.94 7.96
CA MET A 266 -23.22 2.78 8.21
C MET A 266 -23.00 2.55 9.72
N VAL A 267 -22.81 3.61 10.52
CA VAL A 267 -22.77 3.50 11.99
C VAL A 267 -24.09 2.96 12.53
N MET A 268 -25.25 3.39 11.99
CA MET A 268 -26.56 2.83 12.37
C MET A 268 -26.65 1.34 12.01
N ALA A 269 -26.13 0.94 10.84
CA ALA A 269 -26.07 -0.46 10.44
C ALA A 269 -25.24 -1.30 11.43
N ILE A 270 -24.06 -0.84 11.79
CA ILE A 270 -23.18 -1.51 12.77
C ILE A 270 -23.90 -1.68 14.11
N ARG A 271 -24.55 -0.63 14.60
CA ARG A 271 -25.30 -0.70 15.87
C ARG A 271 -26.48 -1.67 15.82
N LYS A 272 -27.17 -1.77 14.69
CA LYS A 272 -28.26 -2.73 14.52
C LYS A 272 -27.73 -4.16 14.48
N GLU A 273 -26.57 -4.38 13.87
CA GLU A 273 -25.88 -5.66 13.86
C GLU A 273 -25.46 -6.09 15.29
N GLU A 274 -24.92 -5.17 16.09
CA GLU A 274 -24.56 -5.41 17.49
C GLU A 274 -25.77 -5.78 18.38
N ASN A 275 -26.95 -5.34 17.98
CA ASN A 275 -28.22 -5.66 18.69
C ASN A 275 -28.98 -6.85 18.05
N ASP A 276 -28.33 -7.67 17.23
CA ASP A 276 -28.89 -8.82 16.52
C ASP A 276 -30.06 -8.48 15.56
N LEU A 277 -30.22 -7.21 15.20
CA LEU A 277 -31.26 -6.75 14.25
C LEU A 277 -30.71 -6.77 12.80
N ILE A 278 -30.34 -7.95 12.32
CA ILE A 278 -29.61 -8.14 11.06
C ILE A 278 -30.35 -7.57 9.84
N GLN A 279 -31.67 -7.75 9.75
CA GLN A 279 -32.44 -7.22 8.61
C GLN A 279 -32.44 -5.69 8.54
N GLU A 280 -32.55 -5.04 9.69
CA GLU A 280 -32.45 -3.59 9.77
C GLU A 280 -31.02 -3.11 9.44
N ALA A 281 -30.00 -3.83 9.92
CA ALA A 281 -28.62 -3.54 9.61
C ALA A 281 -28.35 -3.54 8.10
N VAL A 282 -28.81 -4.58 7.40
CA VAL A 282 -28.69 -4.69 5.93
C VAL A 282 -29.39 -3.54 5.23
N ALA A 283 -30.58 -3.13 5.70
CA ALA A 283 -31.30 -2.01 5.11
C ALA A 283 -30.57 -0.66 5.28
N TYR A 284 -29.96 -0.43 6.45
CA TYR A 284 -29.13 0.78 6.68
C TYR A 284 -27.86 0.74 5.87
N GLU A 285 -27.21 -0.41 5.75
CA GLU A 285 -26.02 -0.58 4.91
C GLU A 285 -26.31 -0.27 3.43
N ALA A 286 -27.42 -0.80 2.89
CA ALA A 286 -27.83 -0.52 1.52
C ALA A 286 -28.08 0.98 1.28
N LYS A 287 -28.72 1.67 2.22
CA LYS A 287 -28.92 3.12 2.16
C LYS A 287 -27.59 3.89 2.25
N ALA A 288 -26.64 3.43 3.05
CA ALA A 288 -25.32 4.04 3.15
C ALA A 288 -24.57 3.95 1.82
N ILE A 289 -24.59 2.78 1.18
CA ILE A 289 -23.99 2.54 -0.14
C ILE A 289 -24.64 3.44 -1.19
N GLN A 290 -25.98 3.52 -1.20
CA GLN A 290 -26.70 4.39 -2.12
C GLN A 290 -26.30 5.86 -1.95
N ALA A 291 -26.20 6.36 -0.71
CA ALA A 291 -25.81 7.75 -0.45
C ALA A 291 -24.41 8.08 -0.99
N VAL A 292 -23.45 7.14 -0.87
CA VAL A 292 -22.11 7.34 -1.45
C VAL A 292 -22.14 7.29 -2.97
N GLN A 293 -22.96 6.41 -3.56
CA GLN A 293 -23.13 6.32 -5.01
C GLN A 293 -23.70 7.63 -5.58
N GLU A 294 -24.76 8.16 -4.99
CA GLU A 294 -25.37 9.42 -5.38
C GLU A 294 -24.35 10.58 -5.30
N GLN A 295 -23.58 10.64 -4.21
CA GLN A 295 -22.52 11.63 -4.07
C GLN A 295 -21.44 11.46 -5.15
N THR A 296 -21.01 10.24 -5.41
CA THR A 296 -20.01 9.95 -6.46
C THR A 296 -20.49 10.37 -7.84
N MET A 297 -21.76 10.11 -8.16
CA MET A 297 -22.37 10.57 -9.43
C MET A 297 -22.40 12.09 -9.53
N GLN A 298 -22.70 12.81 -8.45
CA GLN A 298 -22.66 14.27 -8.45
C GLN A 298 -21.25 14.83 -8.70
N TYR A 299 -20.20 14.12 -8.21
CA TYR A 299 -18.82 14.55 -8.48
C TYR A 299 -18.34 14.22 -9.89
N MET A 300 -18.84 13.16 -10.48
CA MET A 300 -18.46 12.79 -11.85
C MET A 300 -19.07 13.75 -12.90
N GLY A 301 -20.11 14.51 -12.52
CA GLY A 301 -20.84 15.38 -13.43
C GLY A 301 -21.52 14.57 -14.53
N ASP A 302 -22.16 15.25 -15.47
CA ASP A 302 -22.69 14.66 -16.70
C ASP A 302 -21.58 14.34 -17.72
N ALA A 303 -20.46 13.77 -17.26
CA ALA A 303 -19.42 13.31 -18.17
C ALA A 303 -20.01 12.19 -19.01
N VAL A 304 -20.38 12.50 -20.20
CA VAL A 304 -20.71 11.54 -21.25
C VAL A 304 -19.49 10.64 -21.40
N HIS A 305 -19.56 9.45 -20.85
CA HIS A 305 -18.54 8.44 -21.04
C HIS A 305 -18.61 7.98 -22.50
N THR A 306 -17.85 8.63 -23.36
CA THR A 306 -17.62 8.13 -24.71
C THR A 306 -16.76 6.88 -24.55
N ILE A 307 -17.40 5.72 -24.50
CA ILE A 307 -16.72 4.43 -24.59
C ILE A 307 -16.17 4.35 -26.00
N ARG A 308 -14.91 4.73 -26.21
CA ARG A 308 -14.19 4.37 -27.42
C ARG A 308 -13.91 2.88 -27.37
N MET A 309 -14.78 2.09 -27.94
CA MET A 309 -14.40 0.74 -28.34
C MET A 309 -13.39 0.88 -29.48
N VAL A 310 -12.12 0.73 -29.16
CA VAL A 310 -11.10 0.46 -30.16
C VAL A 310 -11.34 -0.99 -30.61
N GLY A 311 -12.16 -1.15 -31.63
CA GLY A 311 -12.30 -2.43 -32.29
C GLY A 311 -10.93 -2.84 -32.82
N VAL A 312 -10.41 -3.97 -32.36
CA VAL A 312 -9.31 -4.65 -33.03
C VAL A 312 -9.87 -5.11 -34.36
N GLY A 313 -9.73 -4.26 -35.37
CA GLY A 313 -10.15 -4.54 -36.73
C GLY A 313 -9.29 -5.67 -37.30
N LEU A 314 -9.91 -6.79 -37.52
CA LEU A 314 -9.52 -7.67 -38.57
C LEU A 314 -9.90 -6.94 -39.89
N ASN A 315 -8.88 -6.40 -40.55
CA ASN A 315 -8.93 -5.86 -41.93
C ASN A 315 -10.09 -4.90 -42.32
N GLY A 316 -9.74 -3.63 -42.46
CA GLY A 316 -10.48 -2.70 -43.28
C GLY A 316 -11.39 -1.75 -42.50
N GLY A 317 -11.06 -0.49 -42.57
CA GLY A 317 -11.63 0.70 -42.00
C GLY A 317 -13.13 0.74 -41.83
N GLY A 318 -13.53 1.13 -40.65
CA GLY A 318 -14.89 1.51 -40.34
C GLY A 318 -14.97 2.00 -38.91
N PHE A 319 -14.97 3.31 -38.70
CA PHE A 319 -15.34 3.93 -37.45
C PHE A 319 -16.86 3.91 -37.33
N TYR A 320 -17.40 3.15 -36.40
CA TYR A 320 -18.80 3.31 -36.03
C TYR A 320 -18.87 4.26 -34.83
N GLN A 321 -19.48 5.41 -35.09
CA GLN A 321 -19.80 6.39 -34.07
C GLN A 321 -21.25 6.11 -33.64
N TRP A 322 -21.48 5.74 -32.39
CA TRP A 322 -22.82 5.66 -31.81
C TRP A 322 -23.03 6.89 -30.94
N PHE A 323 -24.12 7.56 -31.16
CA PHE A 323 -24.59 8.69 -30.36
C PHE A 323 -25.33 8.22 -29.13
#